data_9f69de3a2c2f173d92cf7bac984704a5
#
_entry.id   9f69de3a2c2f173d92cf7bac984704a5
#
_cell.length_a   1.000
_cell.length_b   1.000
_cell.length_c   1.000
_cell.angle_alpha   90.00
_cell.angle_beta   90.00
_cell.angle_gamma   90.00
#
_symmetry.space_group_name_H-M   'P 1'
#
loop_
_entity.id
_entity.type
_entity.pdbx_description
1 polymer ?
#
loop_
_entity_poly.entity_id
_entity_poly.type
_entity_poly.pdbx_seq_one_letter_code
_entity_poly.pdbx_strand_id
1 'polypeptide(L)'
;MRVLLRPVLVPELGLVVLKPGRESLPVFHRGRVLVEPEPKNMRELPSGAVPAVRQPLAEDKSLLPFFSDERVIRAAGGAGALSDWLLRHVKSCQWPHGDYHHSETVIHSYGAGAMVLCWHCDNQLRDQTSESLEQLTQQNLTAWMIDVIRHVMNGTQERELSLAELSWWAVCNQVVDALPEAVSRRSLGLPAEKIRSVYRESDIIPGEQTATSILKQRTKNIALPPHTHQQQNPPQEKTVVSIAVDPESPESFMKRPKRRRWVNEKYTRWVKTQPCACCG
;
A
#
# COMPACT_ATOMS: atom_id res chain seq x y z
N MET A 1 9.35 -15.67 2.35
CA MET A 1 9.31 -16.10 3.76
C MET A 1 10.52 -16.97 4.00
N ARG A 2 11.37 -16.64 4.96
CA ARG A 2 12.50 -17.45 5.45
C ARG A 2 12.16 -17.99 6.84
N VAL A 3 12.74 -19.11 7.17
CA VAL A 3 12.47 -19.81 8.43
C VAL A 3 13.78 -20.29 9.04
N LEU A 4 13.99 -20.00 10.32
CA LEU A 4 15.11 -20.52 11.09
C LEU A 4 14.68 -21.83 11.75
N LEU A 5 15.38 -22.90 11.44
CA LEU A 5 15.09 -24.23 11.97
C LEU A 5 16.35 -24.84 12.60
N ARG A 6 16.17 -25.50 13.72
CA ARG A 6 17.24 -26.33 14.30
C ARG A 6 17.18 -27.73 13.69
N PRO A 7 18.21 -28.14 12.97
CA PRO A 7 18.27 -29.49 12.42
C PRO A 7 18.56 -30.52 13.52
N VAL A 8 17.92 -31.67 13.41
CA VAL A 8 18.28 -32.86 14.18
C VAL A 8 18.98 -33.80 13.20
N LEU A 9 20.23 -34.07 13.45
CA LEU A 9 21.03 -34.96 12.60
C LEU A 9 20.77 -36.42 13.01
N VAL A 10 20.57 -37.27 12.01
CA VAL A 10 20.49 -38.72 12.16
C VAL A 10 21.61 -39.33 11.27
N PRO A 11 22.88 -39.30 11.73
CA PRO A 11 24.02 -39.67 10.90
C PRO A 11 23.96 -41.10 10.37
N GLU A 12 23.44 -42.02 11.15
CA GLU A 12 23.31 -43.42 10.81
C GLU A 12 22.44 -43.68 9.58
N LEU A 13 21.47 -42.80 9.35
CA LEU A 13 20.56 -42.88 8.21
C LEU A 13 20.86 -41.86 7.12
N GLY A 14 21.86 -41.00 7.32
CA GLY A 14 22.14 -39.89 6.41
C GLY A 14 21.01 -38.88 6.29
N LEU A 15 20.20 -38.73 7.36
CA LEU A 15 19.02 -37.89 7.35
C LEU A 15 19.18 -36.66 8.24
N VAL A 16 18.48 -35.60 7.86
CA VAL A 16 18.28 -34.40 8.67
C VAL A 16 16.78 -34.20 8.89
N VAL A 17 16.38 -34.12 10.14
CA VAL A 17 14.97 -33.89 10.53
C VAL A 17 14.79 -32.43 10.91
N LEU A 18 13.82 -31.76 10.29
CA LEU A 18 13.43 -30.39 10.58
C LEU A 18 12.00 -30.36 11.13
N LYS A 19 11.77 -29.50 12.13
CA LYS A 19 10.45 -29.27 12.71
C LYS A 19 10.00 -27.83 12.44
N PRO A 20 9.33 -27.55 11.30
CA PRO A 20 9.00 -26.19 10.90
C PRO A 20 7.84 -25.55 11.68
N GLY A 21 7.06 -26.34 12.43
CA GLY A 21 5.80 -25.88 13.01
C GLY A 21 4.70 -25.70 11.94
N ARG A 22 3.44 -25.59 12.36
CA ARG A 22 2.29 -25.51 11.43
C ARG A 22 2.34 -24.29 10.53
N GLU A 23 2.75 -23.14 11.06
CA GLU A 23 2.80 -21.86 10.33
C GLU A 23 3.86 -21.85 9.20
N SER A 24 4.93 -22.61 9.36
CA SER A 24 6.04 -22.66 8.41
C SER A 24 5.95 -23.83 7.42
N LEU A 25 5.01 -24.78 7.61
CA LEU A 25 4.80 -25.89 6.70
C LEU A 25 4.61 -25.48 5.22
N PRO A 26 3.91 -24.38 4.90
CA PRO A 26 3.72 -23.98 3.49
C PRO A 26 5.01 -23.75 2.71
N VAL A 27 6.14 -23.44 3.39
CA VAL A 27 7.44 -23.29 2.73
C VAL A 27 7.90 -24.59 2.07
N PHE A 28 7.55 -25.74 2.66
CA PHE A 28 7.96 -27.07 2.21
C PHE A 28 7.03 -27.67 1.14
N HIS A 29 5.88 -27.09 0.88
CA HIS A 29 4.95 -27.55 -0.17
C HIS A 29 5.46 -27.27 -1.60
N ARG A 30 6.54 -26.49 -1.76
CA ARG A 30 7.07 -26.07 -3.07
C ARG A 30 8.02 -27.09 -3.71
N GLY A 31 8.12 -28.29 -3.20
CA GLY A 31 8.92 -29.39 -3.75
C GLY A 31 10.39 -29.34 -3.37
N ARG A 32 11.10 -28.23 -3.54
CA ARG A 32 12.51 -28.07 -3.11
C ARG A 32 12.68 -26.84 -2.24
N VAL A 33 13.55 -26.94 -1.24
CA VAL A 33 13.98 -25.85 -0.37
C VAL A 33 15.47 -25.70 -0.44
N LEU A 34 15.95 -24.47 -0.42
CA LEU A 34 17.36 -24.15 -0.25
C LEU A 34 17.65 -24.09 1.26
N VAL A 35 18.68 -24.81 1.68
CA VAL A 35 19.14 -24.79 3.07
C VAL A 35 20.49 -24.08 3.12
N GLU A 36 20.57 -23.04 3.93
CA GLU A 36 21.77 -22.23 4.12
C GLU A 36 22.09 -22.09 5.61
N PRO A 37 23.38 -21.93 5.98
CA PRO A 37 23.75 -21.58 7.36
C PRO A 37 23.11 -20.25 7.76
N GLU A 38 22.75 -20.11 9.04
CA GLU A 38 22.19 -18.86 9.55
C GLU A 38 23.18 -17.69 9.42
N PRO A 39 22.74 -16.53 8.95
CA PRO A 39 23.55 -15.31 8.96
C PRO A 39 23.87 -14.86 10.39
N LYS A 40 25.04 -14.21 10.57
CA LYS A 40 25.50 -13.76 11.91
C LYS A 40 24.50 -12.89 12.65
N ASN A 41 23.75 -12.04 11.94
CA ASN A 41 22.73 -11.15 12.49
C ASN A 41 21.43 -11.85 12.91
N MET A 42 21.28 -13.14 12.62
CA MET A 42 20.07 -13.91 12.96
C MET A 42 20.29 -14.92 14.09
N ARG A 43 21.52 -15.02 14.64
CA ARG A 43 21.87 -16.02 15.65
C ARG A 43 21.07 -15.93 16.94
N GLU A 44 20.61 -14.73 17.29
CA GLU A 44 19.82 -14.48 18.51
C GLU A 44 18.31 -14.63 18.28
N LEU A 45 17.87 -14.82 17.04
CA LEU A 45 16.48 -14.99 16.74
C LEU A 45 15.97 -16.39 17.15
N PRO A 46 14.74 -16.50 17.63
CA PRO A 46 14.12 -17.79 17.92
C PRO A 46 13.89 -18.60 16.61
N SER A 47 13.81 -19.91 16.77
CA SER A 47 13.40 -20.78 15.65
C SER A 47 11.96 -20.45 15.23
N GLY A 48 11.70 -20.39 13.94
CA GLY A 48 10.40 -20.05 13.37
C GLY A 48 10.52 -19.14 12.16
N ALA A 49 9.43 -18.48 11.83
CA ALA A 49 9.42 -17.47 10.76
C ALA A 49 10.33 -16.29 11.13
N VAL A 50 11.21 -15.91 10.19
CA VAL A 50 12.06 -14.74 10.38
C VAL A 50 11.18 -13.49 10.36
N PRO A 51 11.19 -12.66 11.42
CA PRO A 51 10.39 -11.45 11.48
C PRO A 51 10.85 -10.44 10.41
N ALA A 52 9.92 -9.60 9.97
CA ALA A 52 10.27 -8.47 9.12
C ALA A 52 11.16 -7.49 9.89
N VAL A 53 12.21 -7.00 9.22
CA VAL A 53 13.11 -6.01 9.80
C VAL A 53 12.42 -4.65 9.84
N ARG A 54 12.63 -3.92 10.95
CA ARG A 54 12.22 -2.52 11.08
C ARG A 54 12.79 -1.70 9.92
N GLN A 55 11.98 -0.81 9.39
CA GLN A 55 12.33 0.04 8.25
C GLN A 55 12.54 1.49 8.69
N PRO A 56 13.78 1.94 8.91
CA PRO A 56 14.05 3.29 9.41
C PRO A 56 13.53 4.40 8.50
N LEU A 57 13.48 4.17 7.17
CA LEU A 57 12.94 5.14 6.22
C LEU A 57 11.43 5.35 6.36
N ALA A 58 10.69 4.38 6.93
CA ALA A 58 9.28 4.55 7.22
C ALA A 58 9.02 5.56 8.35
N GLU A 59 10.00 5.75 9.23
CA GLU A 59 9.92 6.66 10.37
C GLU A 59 10.50 8.05 10.08
N ASP A 60 11.17 8.21 8.93
CA ASP A 60 11.77 9.47 8.51
C ASP A 60 10.71 10.44 8.00
N LYS A 61 10.29 11.35 8.87
CA LYS A 61 9.29 12.38 8.54
C LYS A 61 9.69 13.26 7.35
N SER A 62 10.98 13.39 7.06
CA SER A 62 11.43 14.16 5.89
C SER A 62 11.04 13.52 4.56
N LEU A 63 10.69 12.23 4.55
CA LEU A 63 10.24 11.50 3.37
C LEU A 63 8.71 11.54 3.15
N LEU A 64 7.94 12.05 4.11
CA LEU A 64 6.49 12.11 3.98
C LEU A 64 6.01 12.83 2.71
N PRO A 65 6.57 14.00 2.32
CA PRO A 65 6.17 14.66 1.07
C PRO A 65 6.44 13.80 -0.17
N PHE A 66 7.53 13.03 -0.17
CA PHE A 66 7.85 12.10 -1.26
C PHE A 66 6.82 10.98 -1.36
N PHE A 67 6.49 10.33 -0.25
CA PHE A 67 5.52 9.23 -0.25
C PHE A 67 4.08 9.69 -0.57
N SER A 68 3.77 10.97 -0.33
CA SER A 68 2.46 11.54 -0.61
C SER A 68 2.36 12.20 -2.00
N ASP A 69 3.45 12.27 -2.77
CA ASP A 69 3.44 12.82 -4.13
C ASP A 69 2.66 11.89 -5.06
N GLU A 70 1.67 12.42 -5.77
CA GLU A 70 0.80 11.65 -6.67
C GLU A 70 1.58 10.88 -7.75
N ARG A 71 2.67 11.46 -8.25
CA ARG A 71 3.53 10.83 -9.26
C ARG A 71 4.24 9.62 -8.70
N VAL A 72 4.69 9.72 -7.43
CA VAL A 72 5.35 8.64 -6.70
C VAL A 72 4.36 7.52 -6.41
N ILE A 73 3.16 7.86 -5.94
CA ILE A 73 2.08 6.89 -5.72
C ILE A 73 1.72 6.16 -7.02
N ARG A 74 1.59 6.89 -8.12
CA ARG A 74 1.32 6.32 -9.44
C ARG A 74 2.43 5.39 -9.91
N ALA A 75 3.69 5.77 -9.71
CA ALA A 75 4.86 4.95 -10.02
C ALA A 75 4.92 3.65 -9.21
N ALA A 76 4.38 3.65 -8.00
CA ALA A 76 4.27 2.46 -7.15
C ALA A 76 3.07 1.54 -7.50
N GLY A 77 2.20 1.95 -8.44
CA GLY A 77 1.04 1.19 -8.88
C GLY A 77 -0.31 1.86 -8.60
N GLY A 78 -0.31 3.03 -7.96
CA GLY A 78 -1.51 3.84 -7.71
C GLY A 78 -2.39 3.35 -6.56
N ALA A 79 -3.51 4.03 -6.36
CA ALA A 79 -4.45 3.77 -5.26
C ALA A 79 -5.02 2.32 -5.27
N GLY A 80 -5.21 1.74 -6.46
CA GLY A 80 -5.66 0.35 -6.58
C GLY A 80 -4.67 -0.64 -5.97
N ALA A 81 -3.37 -0.47 -6.26
CA ALA A 81 -2.33 -1.33 -5.70
C ALA A 81 -2.19 -1.15 -4.17
N LEU A 82 -2.39 0.06 -3.65
CA LEU A 82 -2.46 0.31 -2.21
C LEU A 82 -3.64 -0.44 -1.59
N SER A 83 -4.82 -0.38 -2.21
CA SER A 83 -6.02 -1.08 -1.73
C SER A 83 -5.80 -2.59 -1.70
N ASP A 84 -5.25 -3.16 -2.76
CA ASP A 84 -4.93 -4.60 -2.83
C ASP A 84 -3.88 -5.02 -1.80
N TRP A 85 -2.92 -4.16 -1.53
CA TRP A 85 -1.91 -4.38 -0.49
C TRP A 85 -2.55 -4.38 0.90
N LEU A 86 -3.40 -3.41 1.19
CA LEU A 86 -4.12 -3.32 2.47
C LEU A 86 -4.97 -4.57 2.71
N LEU A 87 -5.75 -5.02 1.76
CA LEU A 87 -6.58 -6.23 1.89
C LEU A 87 -5.77 -7.50 2.15
N ARG A 88 -4.52 -7.55 1.68
CA ARG A 88 -3.63 -8.67 1.94
C ARG A 88 -2.99 -8.63 3.32
N HIS A 89 -2.63 -7.44 3.81
CA HIS A 89 -1.83 -7.28 5.03
C HIS A 89 -2.66 -6.97 6.28
N VAL A 90 -3.79 -6.30 6.10
CA VAL A 90 -4.67 -5.88 7.20
C VAL A 90 -5.93 -6.73 7.18
N LYS A 91 -6.19 -7.46 8.26
CA LYS A 91 -7.30 -8.41 8.37
C LYS A 91 -8.47 -7.94 9.22
N SER A 92 -8.32 -6.80 9.88
CA SER A 92 -9.32 -6.25 10.77
C SER A 92 -9.39 -4.74 10.64
N CYS A 93 -10.44 -4.14 11.19
CA CYS A 93 -10.58 -2.70 11.27
C CYS A 93 -9.38 -2.07 12.00
N GLN A 94 -8.81 -1.03 11.41
CA GLN A 94 -7.64 -0.33 11.96
C GLN A 94 -8.03 0.81 12.91
N TRP A 95 -9.31 1.20 12.97
CA TRP A 95 -9.74 2.30 13.82
C TRP A 95 -9.86 1.83 15.27
N PRO A 96 -9.16 2.48 16.19
CA PRO A 96 -9.23 2.15 17.61
C PRO A 96 -10.53 2.74 18.20
N HIS A 97 -11.55 1.96 18.34
CA HIS A 97 -12.73 2.33 19.10
C HIS A 97 -13.21 1.15 19.93
N GLY A 98 -14.19 1.43 20.81
CA GLY A 98 -14.68 0.48 21.79
C GLY A 98 -15.16 -0.88 21.25
N ASP A 99 -16.10 -1.49 21.94
CA ASP A 99 -16.30 -2.94 21.92
C ASP A 99 -16.94 -3.53 20.68
N TYR A 100 -17.40 -2.71 19.69
CA TYR A 100 -18.12 -3.22 18.53
C TYR A 100 -17.44 -2.90 17.19
N HIS A 101 -17.03 -3.95 16.49
CA HIS A 101 -16.61 -3.90 15.09
C HIS A 101 -17.52 -4.79 14.24
N HIS A 102 -17.95 -4.30 13.10
CA HIS A 102 -18.65 -5.13 12.11
C HIS A 102 -17.68 -6.16 11.51
N SER A 103 -18.18 -7.33 11.12
CA SER A 103 -17.36 -8.40 10.53
C SER A 103 -16.83 -8.04 9.13
N GLU A 104 -17.59 -7.25 8.38
CA GLU A 104 -17.20 -6.82 7.04
C GLU A 104 -16.32 -5.60 7.10
N THR A 105 -15.26 -5.60 6.28
CA THR A 105 -14.31 -4.52 6.16
C THR A 105 -14.34 -3.90 4.77
N VAL A 106 -14.08 -2.61 4.71
CA VAL A 106 -14.02 -1.80 3.47
C VAL A 106 -12.74 -1.00 3.44
N ILE A 107 -12.33 -0.59 2.25
CA ILE A 107 -11.23 0.36 2.08
C ILE A 107 -11.80 1.77 2.16
N HIS A 108 -11.34 2.50 3.16
CA HIS A 108 -11.64 3.92 3.34
C HIS A 108 -10.46 4.74 2.82
N SER A 109 -10.70 5.55 1.79
CA SER A 109 -9.68 6.45 1.22
C SER A 109 -9.74 7.79 1.93
N TYR A 110 -8.57 8.31 2.35
CA TYR A 110 -8.47 9.61 2.98
C TYR A 110 -7.17 10.30 2.54
N GLY A 111 -7.29 11.50 1.95
CA GLY A 111 -6.15 12.19 1.36
C GLY A 111 -5.48 11.36 0.27
N ALA A 112 -4.16 11.24 0.33
CA ALA A 112 -3.37 10.44 -0.59
C ALA A 112 -3.29 8.95 -0.20
N GLY A 113 -3.78 8.58 0.98
CA GLY A 113 -3.69 7.23 1.53
C GLY A 113 -5.04 6.53 1.66
N ALA A 114 -5.01 5.36 2.28
CA ALA A 114 -6.19 4.57 2.58
C ALA A 114 -6.00 3.75 3.86
N MET A 115 -7.09 3.25 4.41
CA MET A 115 -7.10 2.36 5.57
C MET A 115 -8.21 1.32 5.46
N VAL A 116 -8.10 0.27 6.24
CA VAL A 116 -9.14 -0.76 6.36
C VAL A 116 -10.03 -0.41 7.55
N LEU A 117 -11.29 -0.17 7.30
CA LEU A 117 -12.29 0.05 8.34
C LEU A 117 -13.36 -1.03 8.28
N CYS A 118 -14.00 -1.33 9.40
CA CYS A 118 -15.25 -2.07 9.36
C CYS A 118 -16.37 -1.17 8.84
N TRP A 119 -17.42 -1.76 8.32
CA TRP A 119 -18.56 -1.02 7.75
C TRP A 119 -19.17 0.01 8.73
N HIS A 120 -19.18 -0.31 10.02
CA HIS A 120 -19.65 0.63 11.05
C HIS A 120 -18.75 1.87 11.15
N CYS A 121 -17.43 1.68 11.26
CA CYS A 121 -16.48 2.78 11.35
C CYS A 121 -16.43 3.62 10.06
N ASP A 122 -16.51 2.99 8.89
CA ASP A 122 -16.55 3.69 7.62
C ASP A 122 -17.73 4.66 7.55
N ASN A 123 -18.92 4.20 7.94
CA ASN A 123 -20.10 5.05 7.96
C ASN A 123 -19.99 6.22 8.96
N GLN A 124 -19.33 6.01 10.11
CA GLN A 124 -19.13 7.06 11.09
C GLN A 124 -18.09 8.09 10.67
N LEU A 125 -17.04 7.66 9.97
CA LEU A 125 -15.87 8.48 9.66
C LEU A 125 -15.88 9.08 8.26
N ARG A 126 -16.86 8.73 7.43
CA ARG A 126 -16.90 9.09 5.99
C ARG A 126 -16.73 10.56 5.71
N ASP A 127 -17.37 11.40 6.52
CA ASP A 127 -17.35 12.86 6.36
C ASP A 127 -16.52 13.57 7.44
N GLN A 128 -15.75 12.80 8.22
CA GLN A 128 -14.94 13.37 9.28
C GLN A 128 -13.52 13.63 8.81
N THR A 129 -12.93 14.69 9.31
CA THR A 129 -11.52 15.01 9.17
C THR A 129 -10.89 15.03 10.55
N SER A 130 -9.86 14.22 10.74
CA SER A 130 -9.10 14.22 11.99
C SER A 130 -7.63 13.89 11.76
N GLU A 131 -6.79 14.40 12.64
CA GLU A 131 -5.37 14.10 12.62
C GLU A 131 -5.09 12.60 12.75
N SER A 132 -5.90 11.88 13.51
CA SER A 132 -5.76 10.43 13.68
C SER A 132 -6.04 9.66 12.38
N LEU A 133 -7.02 10.11 11.57
CA LEU A 133 -7.28 9.54 10.24
C LEU A 133 -6.11 9.80 9.30
N GLU A 134 -5.60 11.02 9.30
CA GLU A 134 -4.44 11.39 8.49
C GLU A 134 -3.21 10.58 8.86
N GLN A 135 -2.90 10.48 10.14
CA GLN A 135 -1.75 9.71 10.63
C GLN A 135 -1.86 8.23 10.25
N LEU A 136 -3.02 7.61 10.39
CA LEU A 136 -3.22 6.21 10.08
C LEU A 136 -3.08 5.93 8.57
N THR A 137 -3.72 6.77 7.74
CA THR A 137 -3.61 6.62 6.28
C THR A 137 -2.18 6.88 5.79
N GLN A 138 -1.48 7.83 6.38
CA GLN A 138 -0.09 8.12 6.07
C GLN A 138 0.86 7.01 6.48
N GLN A 139 0.62 6.38 7.63
CA GLN A 139 1.37 5.18 8.06
C GLN A 139 1.18 4.02 7.07
N ASN A 140 -0.05 3.75 6.64
CA ASN A 140 -0.36 2.72 5.66
C ASN A 140 0.30 3.02 4.31
N LEU A 141 0.19 4.26 3.83
CA LEU A 141 0.80 4.71 2.59
C LEU A 141 2.32 4.51 2.62
N THR A 142 2.95 4.95 3.70
CA THR A 142 4.40 4.83 3.89
C THR A 142 4.83 3.36 3.94
N ALA A 143 4.12 2.52 4.71
CA ALA A 143 4.42 1.10 4.82
C ALA A 143 4.29 0.39 3.46
N TRP A 144 3.24 0.68 2.71
CA TRP A 144 3.04 0.18 1.36
C TRP A 144 4.16 0.61 0.42
N MET A 145 4.50 1.91 0.40
CA MET A 145 5.56 2.44 -0.45
C MET A 145 6.91 1.77 -0.18
N ILE A 146 7.28 1.63 1.10
CA ILE A 146 8.50 0.93 1.50
C ILE A 146 8.47 -0.52 1.03
N ASP A 147 7.34 -1.21 1.16
CA ASP A 147 7.21 -2.61 0.74
C ASP A 147 7.35 -2.77 -0.77
N VAL A 148 6.70 -1.91 -1.56
CA VAL A 148 6.81 -1.90 -3.02
C VAL A 148 8.25 -1.62 -3.46
N ILE A 149 8.87 -0.55 -2.95
CA ILE A 149 10.24 -0.17 -3.33
C ILE A 149 11.21 -1.28 -2.96
N ARG A 150 11.10 -1.83 -1.75
CA ARG A 150 11.93 -2.93 -1.29
C ARG A 150 11.78 -4.18 -2.16
N HIS A 151 10.54 -4.53 -2.52
CA HIS A 151 10.28 -5.69 -3.37
C HIS A 151 10.96 -5.56 -4.74
N VAL A 152 10.92 -4.37 -5.32
CA VAL A 152 11.57 -4.08 -6.60
C VAL A 152 13.10 -4.06 -6.48
N MET A 153 13.64 -3.48 -5.40
CA MET A 153 15.08 -3.27 -5.26
C MET A 153 15.83 -4.49 -4.73
N ASN A 154 15.29 -5.20 -3.76
CA ASN A 154 16.03 -6.28 -3.11
C ASN A 154 15.25 -7.60 -2.92
N GLY A 155 13.94 -7.59 -3.12
CA GLY A 155 13.08 -8.78 -3.09
C GLY A 155 12.92 -9.46 -1.73
N THR A 156 13.55 -8.96 -0.65
CA THR A 156 13.53 -9.62 0.67
C THR A 156 12.84 -8.75 1.73
N GLN A 157 12.18 -9.39 2.69
CA GLN A 157 11.55 -8.71 3.84
C GLN A 157 12.48 -8.57 5.04
N GLU A 158 13.62 -9.19 5.00
CA GLU A 158 14.54 -9.37 6.11
C GLU A 158 15.71 -8.39 6.10
N ARG A 159 15.67 -7.45 5.17
CA ARG A 159 16.66 -6.39 5.03
C ARG A 159 15.99 -5.03 5.02
N GLU A 160 16.63 -4.06 5.61
CA GLU A 160 16.23 -2.67 5.53
C GLU A 160 16.36 -2.15 4.10
N LEU A 161 15.41 -1.31 3.71
CA LEU A 161 15.56 -0.50 2.50
C LEU A 161 16.56 0.62 2.78
N SER A 162 17.63 0.68 2.01
CA SER A 162 18.61 1.74 2.13
C SER A 162 18.15 3.01 1.41
N LEU A 163 18.66 4.16 1.86
CA LEU A 163 18.40 5.44 1.20
C LEU A 163 18.88 5.45 -0.26
N ALA A 164 19.99 4.76 -0.55
CA ALA A 164 20.51 4.62 -1.91
C ALA A 164 19.54 3.86 -2.82
N GLU A 165 18.93 2.79 -2.32
CA GLU A 165 17.93 2.01 -3.07
C GLU A 165 16.66 2.81 -3.31
N LEU A 166 16.18 3.57 -2.31
CA LEU A 166 15.03 4.46 -2.46
C LEU A 166 15.32 5.52 -3.53
N SER A 167 16.49 6.16 -3.47
CA SER A 167 16.89 7.17 -4.45
C SER A 167 17.04 6.58 -5.85
N TRP A 168 17.58 5.37 -5.97
CA TRP A 168 17.70 4.68 -7.24
C TRP A 168 16.33 4.30 -7.81
N TRP A 169 15.41 3.85 -6.96
CA TRP A 169 14.03 3.62 -7.37
C TRP A 169 13.37 4.89 -7.91
N ALA A 170 13.60 6.03 -7.24
CA ALA A 170 13.09 7.33 -7.71
C ALA A 170 13.67 7.72 -9.08
N VAL A 171 14.96 7.41 -9.33
CA VAL A 171 15.60 7.60 -10.63
C VAL A 171 14.95 6.72 -11.69
N CYS A 172 14.81 5.43 -11.43
CA CYS A 172 14.21 4.48 -12.35
C CYS A 172 12.79 4.84 -12.75
N ASN A 173 12.02 5.43 -11.82
CA ASN A 173 10.65 5.84 -12.05
C ASN A 173 10.48 7.31 -12.46
N GLN A 174 11.59 8.03 -12.71
CA GLN A 174 11.59 9.44 -13.15
C GLN A 174 10.90 10.40 -12.16
N VAL A 175 10.93 10.08 -10.88
CA VAL A 175 10.32 10.89 -9.80
C VAL A 175 11.37 11.46 -8.83
N VAL A 176 12.61 11.62 -9.29
CA VAL A 176 13.73 12.16 -8.49
C VAL A 176 13.42 13.56 -7.96
N ASP A 177 12.73 14.36 -8.73
CA ASP A 177 12.36 15.72 -8.37
C ASP A 177 11.31 15.82 -7.26
N ALA A 178 10.66 14.70 -6.91
CA ALA A 178 9.82 14.60 -5.73
C ALA A 178 10.62 14.36 -4.43
N LEU A 179 11.89 13.95 -4.54
CA LEU A 179 12.74 13.76 -3.36
C LEU A 179 13.02 15.10 -2.66
N PRO A 180 12.78 15.19 -1.35
CA PRO A 180 13.15 16.38 -0.58
C PRO A 180 14.64 16.67 -0.66
N GLU A 181 15.01 17.94 -0.71
CA GLU A 181 16.42 18.38 -0.84
C GLU A 181 17.32 17.75 0.23
N ALA A 182 16.87 17.73 1.47
CA ALA A 182 17.61 17.11 2.58
C ALA A 182 17.89 15.60 2.34
N VAL A 183 16.96 14.90 1.72
CA VAL A 183 17.09 13.49 1.37
C VAL A 183 18.07 13.31 0.22
N SER A 184 17.95 14.13 -0.82
CA SER A 184 18.85 14.14 -1.97
C SER A 184 20.30 14.46 -1.55
N ARG A 185 20.49 15.39 -0.62
CA ARG A 185 21.82 15.70 -0.05
C ARG A 185 22.41 14.49 0.68
N ARG A 186 21.63 13.84 1.52
CA ARG A 186 22.09 12.60 2.21
C ARG A 186 22.44 11.50 1.21
N SER A 187 21.64 11.32 0.16
CA SER A 187 21.90 10.32 -0.88
C SER A 187 23.19 10.57 -1.66
N LEU A 188 23.56 11.84 -1.82
CA LEU A 188 24.80 12.26 -2.49
C LEU A 188 26.00 12.35 -1.55
N GLY A 189 25.83 12.11 -0.24
CA GLY A 189 26.87 12.30 0.78
C GLY A 189 27.24 13.76 0.99
N LEU A 190 26.37 14.69 0.61
CA LEU A 190 26.58 16.12 0.82
C LEU A 190 26.24 16.51 2.27
N PRO A 191 26.94 17.51 2.84
CA PRO A 191 26.63 18.00 4.18
C PRO A 191 25.19 18.53 4.26
N ALA A 192 24.57 18.40 5.43
CA ALA A 192 23.24 18.96 5.66
C ALA A 192 23.24 20.47 5.40
N GLU A 193 22.16 20.97 4.82
CA GLU A 193 21.99 22.40 4.64
C GLU A 193 21.91 23.10 6.00
N LYS A 194 22.70 24.15 6.17
CA LYS A 194 22.65 24.96 7.39
C LYS A 194 21.42 25.86 7.30
N ILE A 195 20.36 25.52 8.03
CA ILE A 195 19.20 26.38 8.17
C ILE A 195 19.64 27.62 8.96
N ARG A 196 19.69 28.77 8.30
CA ARG A 196 19.96 30.06 8.92
C ARG A 196 18.64 30.79 9.10
N SER A 197 18.47 31.45 10.24
CA SER A 197 17.29 32.30 10.49
C SER A 197 17.26 33.54 9.60
N VAL A 198 18.42 33.98 9.14
CA VAL A 198 18.60 35.14 8.24
C VAL A 198 19.62 34.79 7.19
N TYR A 199 19.26 34.96 5.93
CA TYR A 199 20.18 34.88 4.78
C TYR A 199 20.67 36.28 4.45
N ARG A 200 21.98 36.46 4.32
CA ARG A 200 22.57 37.68 3.79
C ARG A 200 22.66 37.55 2.29
N GLU A 201 22.61 38.66 1.60
CA GLU A 201 22.77 38.73 0.14
C GLU A 201 24.09 38.09 -0.33
N SER A 202 25.15 38.21 0.49
CA SER A 202 26.44 37.56 0.28
C SER A 202 26.42 36.02 0.38
N ASP A 203 25.36 35.45 0.95
CA ASP A 203 25.22 34.00 1.10
C ASP A 203 24.55 33.37 -0.13
N ILE A 204 24.04 34.19 -1.06
CA ILE A 204 23.40 33.76 -2.30
C ILE A 204 24.51 33.48 -3.33
N ILE A 205 24.72 32.22 -3.64
CA ILE A 205 25.63 31.79 -4.70
C ILE A 205 24.85 31.69 -6.00
N PRO A 206 25.07 32.60 -6.98
CA PRO A 206 24.38 32.52 -8.25
C PRO A 206 24.69 31.22 -8.97
N GLY A 207 23.62 30.45 -9.36
CA GLY A 207 23.79 29.19 -10.07
C GLY A 207 24.06 27.99 -9.18
N GLU A 208 23.91 28.11 -7.84
CA GLU A 208 23.95 26.92 -6.95
C GLU A 208 22.89 25.94 -7.34
N GLN A 209 23.34 24.73 -7.66
CA GLN A 209 22.41 23.64 -8.02
C GLN A 209 21.91 22.92 -6.75
N THR A 210 20.62 22.65 -6.69
CA THR A 210 20.06 21.82 -5.64
C THR A 210 20.59 20.40 -5.75
N ALA A 211 20.69 19.67 -4.62
CA ALA A 211 21.14 18.29 -4.63
C ALA A 211 20.22 17.40 -5.48
N THR A 212 18.94 17.69 -5.49
CA THR A 212 17.96 17.02 -6.36
C THR A 212 18.27 17.25 -7.84
N SER A 213 18.63 18.46 -8.23
CA SER A 213 19.06 18.79 -9.62
C SER A 213 20.37 18.09 -9.98
N ILE A 214 21.33 18.03 -9.07
CA ILE A 214 22.60 17.31 -9.26
C ILE A 214 22.31 15.80 -9.46
N LEU A 215 21.47 15.22 -8.63
CA LEU A 215 21.09 13.82 -8.74
C LEU A 215 20.43 13.53 -10.08
N LYS A 216 19.48 14.36 -10.49
CA LYS A 216 18.79 14.27 -11.79
C LYS A 216 19.76 14.41 -12.97
N GLN A 217 20.70 15.33 -12.89
CA GLN A 217 21.70 15.53 -13.94
C GLN A 217 22.67 14.35 -14.06
N ARG A 218 23.17 13.83 -12.94
CA ARG A 218 24.07 12.66 -12.91
C ARG A 218 23.43 11.40 -13.46
N THR A 219 22.12 11.27 -13.31
CA THR A 219 21.37 10.08 -13.73
C THR A 219 20.76 10.22 -15.12
N LYS A 220 20.80 11.39 -15.75
CA LYS A 220 20.18 11.66 -17.05
C LYS A 220 20.66 10.73 -18.17
N ASN A 221 21.91 10.32 -18.15
CA ASN A 221 22.53 9.50 -19.20
C ASN A 221 22.58 8.00 -18.83
N ILE A 222 21.98 7.62 -17.70
CA ILE A 222 21.94 6.21 -17.30
C ILE A 222 20.82 5.54 -18.10
N ALA A 223 21.17 4.47 -18.82
CA ALA A 223 20.17 3.63 -19.44
C ALA A 223 19.34 2.95 -18.34
N LEU A 224 18.13 3.43 -18.15
CA LEU A 224 17.22 2.85 -17.17
C LEU A 224 16.80 1.46 -17.65
N PRO A 225 16.71 0.46 -16.76
CA PRO A 225 16.11 -0.81 -17.10
C PRO A 225 14.71 -0.53 -17.65
N PRO A 226 14.24 -1.29 -18.66
CA PRO A 226 12.89 -1.13 -19.17
C PRO A 226 11.95 -1.22 -17.97
N HIS A 227 11.18 -0.17 -17.75
CA HIS A 227 10.24 -0.13 -16.64
C HIS A 227 9.35 -1.36 -16.76
N THR A 228 9.46 -2.26 -15.80
CA THR A 228 8.46 -3.31 -15.62
C THR A 228 7.22 -2.64 -14.98
N HIS A 229 6.78 -1.54 -15.60
CA HIS A 229 5.37 -1.26 -15.51
C HIS A 229 4.73 -2.49 -16.13
N GLN A 230 4.08 -3.29 -15.32
CA GLN A 230 2.95 -4.01 -15.85
C GLN A 230 2.24 -2.93 -16.70
N GLN A 231 2.39 -3.06 -18.01
CA GLN A 231 1.59 -2.30 -18.92
C GLN A 231 0.18 -2.45 -18.39
N GLN A 232 -0.29 -1.43 -17.68
CA GLN A 232 -1.70 -1.17 -17.71
C GLN A 232 -1.91 -1.09 -19.20
N ASN A 233 -2.44 -2.18 -19.76
CA ASN A 233 -2.89 -2.19 -21.13
C ASN A 233 -3.53 -0.83 -21.32
N PRO A 234 -3.12 -0.05 -22.33
CA PRO A 234 -3.76 1.23 -22.61
C PRO A 234 -5.24 0.91 -22.51
N PRO A 235 -6.04 1.72 -21.80
CA PRO A 235 -7.41 1.35 -21.53
C PRO A 235 -7.90 0.79 -22.84
N GLN A 236 -8.05 -0.53 -22.91
CA GLN A 236 -8.62 -1.16 -24.09
C GLN A 236 -9.89 -0.37 -24.20
N GLU A 237 -9.97 0.48 -25.25
CA GLU A 237 -11.24 1.07 -25.61
C GLU A 237 -12.18 -0.10 -25.46
N LYS A 238 -12.94 -0.07 -24.36
CA LYS A 238 -13.93 -1.10 -24.11
C LYS A 238 -14.74 -0.99 -25.37
N THR A 239 -14.44 -1.88 -26.32
CA THR A 239 -15.30 -2.07 -27.45
C THR A 239 -16.62 -2.17 -26.77
N VAL A 240 -17.45 -1.15 -26.94
CA VAL A 240 -18.79 -1.12 -26.40
C VAL A 240 -19.39 -2.35 -27.05
N VAL A 241 -19.31 -3.46 -26.33
CA VAL A 241 -20.04 -4.65 -26.69
C VAL A 241 -21.46 -4.11 -26.67
N SER A 242 -22.01 -3.91 -27.85
CA SER A 242 -23.39 -3.47 -28.02
C SER A 242 -24.15 -4.43 -27.09
N ILE A 243 -24.66 -3.88 -25.99
CA ILE A 243 -25.51 -4.65 -25.08
C ILE A 243 -26.66 -5.04 -25.98
N ALA A 244 -26.69 -6.29 -26.44
CA ALA A 244 -27.84 -6.85 -27.09
C ALA A 244 -28.95 -6.76 -26.02
N VAL A 245 -29.82 -5.78 -26.17
CA VAL A 245 -30.98 -5.65 -25.28
C VAL A 245 -31.77 -6.91 -25.52
N ASP A 246 -31.79 -7.78 -24.53
CA ASP A 246 -32.57 -8.99 -24.57
C ASP A 246 -34.04 -8.58 -24.80
N PRO A 247 -34.67 -8.96 -25.91
CA PRO A 247 -36.02 -8.54 -26.20
C PRO A 247 -37.05 -9.12 -25.23
N GLU A 248 -36.63 -10.09 -24.41
CA GLU A 248 -37.47 -10.68 -23.39
C GLU A 248 -37.33 -9.95 -22.05
N SER A 249 -38.47 -9.62 -21.45
CA SER A 249 -38.51 -9.02 -20.12
C SER A 249 -37.79 -9.91 -19.11
N PRO A 250 -36.95 -9.37 -18.18
CA PRO A 250 -36.34 -10.14 -17.11
C PRO A 250 -37.33 -10.96 -16.29
N GLU A 251 -38.62 -10.63 -16.32
CA GLU A 251 -39.70 -11.37 -15.68
C GLU A 251 -39.91 -12.77 -16.29
N SER A 252 -39.56 -12.98 -17.58
CA SER A 252 -39.71 -14.26 -18.25
C SER A 252 -38.80 -15.37 -17.71
N PHE A 253 -37.67 -15.00 -17.10
CA PHE A 253 -36.68 -15.91 -16.51
C PHE A 253 -36.88 -16.17 -15.02
N MET A 254 -37.78 -15.45 -14.35
CA MET A 254 -38.02 -15.62 -12.94
C MET A 254 -38.97 -16.80 -12.67
N LYS A 255 -38.48 -17.82 -11.96
CA LYS A 255 -39.33 -18.93 -11.46
C LYS A 255 -40.55 -18.51 -10.60
N ARG A 256 -40.47 -17.30 -10.05
CA ARG A 256 -41.56 -16.64 -9.34
C ARG A 256 -41.52 -15.12 -9.68
N PRO A 257 -42.36 -14.66 -10.61
CA PRO A 257 -42.43 -13.24 -10.95
C PRO A 257 -42.87 -12.46 -9.70
N LYS A 258 -42.20 -11.34 -9.44
CA LYS A 258 -42.61 -10.44 -8.37
C LYS A 258 -44.02 -9.96 -8.64
N ARG A 259 -44.90 -10.00 -7.63
CA ARG A 259 -46.23 -9.45 -7.74
C ARG A 259 -46.13 -8.01 -8.20
N ARG A 260 -46.90 -7.63 -9.26
CA ARG A 260 -46.96 -6.25 -9.72
C ARG A 260 -47.36 -5.36 -8.54
N ARG A 261 -46.60 -4.29 -8.36
CA ARG A 261 -46.89 -3.29 -7.33
C ARG A 261 -48.26 -2.73 -7.62
N TRP A 262 -49.19 -2.88 -6.65
CA TRP A 262 -50.52 -2.27 -6.77
C TRP A 262 -50.36 -0.76 -6.72
N VAL A 263 -50.77 -0.08 -7.81
CA VAL A 263 -50.73 1.38 -7.90
C VAL A 263 -52.18 1.86 -8.05
N ASN A 264 -52.63 2.57 -7.06
CA ASN A 264 -53.97 3.22 -7.11
C ASN A 264 -53.76 4.72 -6.84
N GLU A 265 -53.81 5.52 -7.89
CA GLU A 265 -53.61 6.97 -7.78
C GLU A 265 -54.64 7.66 -6.88
N LYS A 266 -55.88 7.20 -6.89
CA LYS A 266 -56.92 7.73 -6.01
C LYS A 266 -56.58 7.47 -4.55
N TYR A 267 -56.15 6.27 -4.22
CA TYR A 267 -55.73 5.91 -2.87
C TYR A 267 -54.48 6.68 -2.43
N THR A 268 -53.50 6.78 -3.29
CA THR A 268 -52.26 7.53 -2.98
C THR A 268 -52.54 9.02 -2.74
N ARG A 269 -53.45 9.60 -3.54
CA ARG A 269 -53.85 10.99 -3.37
C ARG A 269 -54.64 11.17 -2.07
N TRP A 270 -55.51 10.26 -1.72
CA TRP A 270 -56.26 10.28 -0.46
C TRP A 270 -55.34 10.13 0.74
N VAL A 271 -54.37 9.18 0.73
CA VAL A 271 -53.39 9.01 1.82
C VAL A 271 -52.56 10.27 2.06
N LYS A 272 -52.19 10.99 1.00
CA LYS A 272 -51.47 12.27 1.12
C LYS A 272 -52.26 13.39 1.79
N THR A 273 -53.60 13.28 1.85
CA THR A 273 -54.47 14.26 2.53
C THR A 273 -54.79 13.88 3.97
N GLN A 274 -54.33 12.70 4.42
CA GLN A 274 -54.57 12.27 5.80
C GLN A 274 -53.46 12.81 6.72
N PRO A 275 -53.81 13.16 7.97
CA PRO A 275 -52.82 13.53 8.97
C PRO A 275 -51.87 12.37 9.23
N CYS A 276 -50.64 12.69 9.67
CA CYS A 276 -49.64 11.68 9.99
C CYS A 276 -50.14 10.78 11.13
N ALA A 277 -50.06 9.44 10.95
CA ALA A 277 -50.51 8.48 11.97
C ALA A 277 -49.67 8.55 13.27
N CYS A 278 -48.48 9.16 13.23
CA CYS A 278 -47.57 9.26 14.38
C CYS A 278 -47.60 10.62 15.08
N CYS A 279 -47.89 11.71 14.36
CA CYS A 279 -47.75 13.07 14.92
C CYS A 279 -49.01 13.95 14.69
N GLY A 280 -50.04 13.45 14.05
CA GLY A 280 -51.29 14.16 13.75
C GLY A 280 -51.26 14.96 12.48
#